data_a5264234a86681b1757a237d7c2f5e55
#
_entry.id   a5264234a86681b1757a237d7c2f5e55
#
_cell.length_a   1.000
_cell.length_b   1.000
_cell.length_c   1.000
_cell.angle_alpha   90.00
_cell.angle_beta   90.00
_cell.angle_gamma   90.00
#
_symmetry.space_group_name_H-M   'P 1'
#
loop_
_entity.id
_entity.type
_entity.pdbx_description
1 polymer ?
#
loop_
_entity_poly.entity_id
_entity_poly.type
_entity_poly.pdbx_seq_one_letter_code
_entity_poly.pdbx_strand_id
1 'polypeptide(L)'
;MKIKKIHIGFLLFFIGLVACEEQTPDAFDEISGIYFNNRSRASALQDSTDVTFVYENSNEMEIPVKIQLLGRPVEQARPINIRVSSEDATEGIDYVLPLKAELPANATSFDYVVILKRTSSLKGQKKTIRLEISAN
;
A
#
# COMPACT_ATOMS: atom_id res chain seq x y z
N MET A 1 43.58 -39.79 41.82
CA MET A 1 42.60 -38.76 42.14
C MET A 1 42.69 -37.53 41.17
N LYS A 2 42.86 -37.75 39.85
CA LYS A 2 42.98 -36.69 38.83
C LYS A 2 41.82 -36.66 37.81
N ILE A 3 40.91 -37.62 37.84
CA ILE A 3 39.87 -37.81 36.82
C ILE A 3 38.62 -36.95 37.12
N LYS A 4 38.35 -36.58 38.39
CA LYS A 4 37.13 -35.83 38.76
C LYS A 4 37.14 -34.35 38.33
N LYS A 5 38.29 -33.73 38.09
CA LYS A 5 38.37 -32.32 37.67
C LYS A 5 38.10 -32.08 36.21
N ILE A 6 38.35 -33.09 35.35
CA ILE A 6 38.13 -33.00 33.88
C ILE A 6 36.63 -33.06 33.54
N HIS A 7 35.85 -33.84 34.28
CA HIS A 7 34.41 -33.98 34.04
C HIS A 7 33.60 -32.73 34.47
N ILE A 8 34.07 -32.00 35.49
CA ILE A 8 33.41 -30.75 35.92
C ILE A 8 33.66 -29.65 34.92
N GLY A 9 34.84 -29.54 34.31
CA GLY A 9 35.15 -28.58 33.27
C GLY A 9 34.37 -28.85 31.97
N PHE A 10 34.15 -30.12 31.63
CA PHE A 10 33.35 -30.50 30.45
C PHE A 10 31.83 -30.29 30.63
N LEU A 11 31.34 -30.49 31.87
CA LEU A 11 29.93 -30.23 32.20
C LEU A 11 29.62 -28.73 32.21
N LEU A 12 30.54 -27.87 32.65
CA LEU A 12 30.38 -26.41 32.63
C LEU A 12 30.42 -25.82 31.19
N PHE A 13 31.15 -26.47 30.28
CA PHE A 13 31.19 -26.03 28.87
C PHE A 13 29.89 -26.30 28.16
N PHE A 14 29.12 -27.33 28.54
CA PHE A 14 27.85 -27.70 27.88
C PHE A 14 26.67 -26.80 28.28
N ILE A 15 26.75 -26.07 29.40
CA ILE A 15 25.69 -25.16 29.90
C ILE A 15 25.67 -23.83 29.13
N GLY A 16 26.76 -23.46 28.47
CA GLY A 16 26.89 -22.19 27.74
C GLY A 16 26.23 -22.13 26.34
N LEU A 17 25.62 -23.22 25.84
CA LEU A 17 25.10 -23.27 24.47
C LEU A 17 23.57 -23.11 24.35
N VAL A 18 22.87 -22.75 25.41
CA VAL A 18 21.39 -22.67 25.42
C VAL A 18 20.87 -21.25 25.56
N ALA A 19 21.60 -20.23 25.13
CA ALA A 19 21.15 -18.84 25.25
C ALA A 19 21.38 -18.06 23.95
N CYS A 20 20.67 -18.45 22.90
CA CYS A 20 20.24 -17.54 21.85
C CYS A 20 18.82 -17.95 21.48
N GLU A 21 17.86 -17.54 22.27
CA GLU A 21 16.52 -17.37 21.81
C GLU A 21 16.55 -16.12 20.92
N GLU A 22 16.56 -16.37 19.62
CA GLU A 22 16.43 -15.32 18.62
C GLU A 22 15.02 -14.71 18.81
N GLN A 23 14.95 -13.65 19.61
CA GLN A 23 13.76 -12.83 19.67
C GLN A 23 13.59 -12.25 18.25
N THR A 24 12.77 -12.91 17.44
CA THR A 24 12.26 -12.28 16.22
C THR A 24 11.60 -10.98 16.69
N PRO A 25 12.02 -9.81 16.17
CA PRO A 25 11.35 -8.57 16.49
C PRO A 25 9.86 -8.77 16.22
N ASP A 26 9.00 -8.40 17.18
CA ASP A 26 7.57 -8.37 16.99
C ASP A 26 7.27 -7.48 15.78
N ALA A 27 7.23 -8.09 14.60
CA ALA A 27 7.02 -7.39 13.36
C ALA A 27 5.53 -7.05 13.28
N PHE A 28 5.16 -5.81 13.61
CA PHE A 28 3.91 -5.14 13.22
C PHE A 28 2.66 -6.05 13.09
N ASP A 29 2.46 -6.98 14.02
CA ASP A 29 1.34 -7.93 13.97
C ASP A 29 -0.01 -7.27 14.32
N GLU A 30 0.02 -6.07 14.93
CA GLU A 30 -1.18 -5.44 15.46
C GLU A 30 -1.75 -4.32 14.59
N ILE A 31 -1.00 -3.79 13.62
CA ILE A 31 -1.48 -2.68 12.79
C ILE A 31 -1.59 -3.13 11.33
N SER A 32 -2.76 -3.59 10.96
CA SER A 32 -3.10 -3.78 9.55
C SER A 32 -3.81 -2.52 9.04
N GLY A 33 -3.11 -1.74 8.23
CA GLY A 33 -3.63 -0.54 7.60
C GLY A 33 -3.45 -0.56 6.10
N ILE A 34 -4.14 0.32 5.41
CA ILE A 34 -3.97 0.56 3.97
C ILE A 34 -3.79 2.03 3.72
N TYR A 35 -2.99 2.37 2.74
CA TYR A 35 -2.72 3.77 2.39
C TYR A 35 -2.49 3.95 0.90
N PHE A 36 -2.65 5.18 0.40
CA PHE A 36 -2.26 5.54 -0.94
C PHE A 36 -0.74 5.68 -1.02
N ASN A 37 -0.12 4.83 -1.84
CA ASN A 37 1.33 4.90 -2.06
C ASN A 37 1.66 5.73 -3.29
N ASN A 38 1.29 7.01 -3.26
CA ASN A 38 1.66 7.98 -4.29
C ASN A 38 3.05 8.55 -3.97
N ARG A 39 4.06 8.19 -4.78
CA ARG A 39 5.43 8.63 -4.55
C ARG A 39 5.94 9.47 -5.72
N SER A 40 6.60 10.56 -5.39
CA SER A 40 7.37 11.33 -6.36
C SER A 40 8.58 10.55 -6.87
N ARG A 41 9.23 11.08 -7.91
CA ARG A 41 10.52 10.55 -8.40
C ARG A 41 11.62 10.54 -7.32
N ALA A 42 11.52 11.40 -6.32
CA ALA A 42 12.41 11.46 -5.16
C ALA A 42 11.99 10.51 -4.02
N SER A 43 11.05 9.58 -4.27
CA SER A 43 10.50 8.62 -3.30
C SER A 43 9.75 9.24 -2.11
N ALA A 44 9.46 10.53 -2.12
CA ALA A 44 8.62 11.18 -1.13
C ALA A 44 7.13 10.85 -1.38
N LEU A 45 6.37 10.58 -0.33
CA LEU A 45 4.91 10.46 -0.42
C LEU A 45 4.31 11.81 -0.80
N GLN A 46 3.34 11.77 -1.70
CA GLN A 46 2.59 12.94 -2.17
C GLN A 46 1.10 12.70 -1.94
N ASP A 47 0.40 13.74 -1.57
CA ASP A 47 -1.05 13.76 -1.36
C ASP A 47 -1.84 14.08 -2.64
N SER A 48 -1.16 14.47 -3.70
CA SER A 48 -1.78 14.84 -4.97
C SER A 48 -0.92 14.46 -6.18
N THR A 49 -1.56 14.33 -7.34
CA THR A 49 -0.92 14.14 -8.64
C THR A 49 -1.61 15.01 -9.67
N ASP A 50 -0.83 15.86 -10.35
CA ASP A 50 -1.32 16.63 -11.48
C ASP A 50 -1.19 15.81 -12.78
N VAL A 51 -2.28 15.76 -13.53
CA VAL A 51 -2.38 15.07 -14.82
C VAL A 51 -2.82 16.04 -15.89
N THR A 52 -2.29 15.91 -17.11
CA THR A 52 -2.65 16.77 -18.23
C THR A 52 -2.89 16.01 -19.51
N PHE A 53 -3.91 16.40 -20.26
CA PHE A 53 -4.20 15.90 -21.59
C PHE A 53 -3.48 16.67 -22.73
N VAL A 54 -2.67 17.67 -22.41
CA VAL A 54 -2.06 18.54 -23.43
C VAL A 54 -1.20 17.76 -24.44
N TYR A 55 -0.54 16.71 -23.97
CA TYR A 55 0.36 15.90 -24.80
C TYR A 55 -0.24 14.54 -25.18
N GLU A 56 -1.50 14.30 -24.84
CA GLU A 56 -2.16 13.03 -25.11
C GLU A 56 -2.99 13.09 -26.38
N ASN A 57 -2.93 12.03 -27.19
CA ASN A 57 -3.77 11.89 -28.38
C ASN A 57 -5.12 11.23 -28.06
N SER A 58 -5.23 10.55 -26.93
CA SER A 58 -6.44 9.89 -26.47
C SER A 58 -7.40 10.86 -25.79
N ASN A 59 -8.69 10.54 -25.85
CA ASN A 59 -9.72 11.22 -25.05
C ASN A 59 -9.92 10.59 -23.67
N GLU A 60 -9.24 9.50 -23.39
CA GLU A 60 -9.25 8.83 -22.09
C GLU A 60 -7.81 8.54 -21.65
N MET A 61 -7.59 8.59 -20.34
CA MET A 61 -6.31 8.32 -19.70
C MET A 61 -6.53 7.50 -18.44
N GLU A 62 -5.84 6.37 -18.35
CA GLU A 62 -5.85 5.52 -17.16
C GLU A 62 -4.82 6.02 -16.15
N ILE A 63 -5.27 6.31 -14.95
CA ILE A 63 -4.43 6.74 -13.83
C ILE A 63 -4.42 5.67 -12.75
N PRO A 64 -3.36 4.88 -12.64
CA PRO A 64 -3.22 3.90 -11.57
C PRO A 64 -2.92 4.62 -10.25
N VAL A 65 -3.82 4.50 -9.29
CA VAL A 65 -3.63 4.95 -7.92
C VAL A 65 -3.22 3.75 -7.09
N LYS A 66 -1.94 3.68 -6.74
CA LYS A 66 -1.41 2.55 -5.97
C LYS A 66 -1.89 2.60 -4.53
N ILE A 67 -2.54 1.52 -4.10
CA ILE A 67 -2.93 1.28 -2.71
C ILE A 67 -2.05 0.19 -2.14
N GLN A 68 -1.50 0.42 -0.97
CA GLN A 68 -0.55 -0.48 -0.33
C GLN A 68 -0.99 -0.85 1.08
N LEU A 69 -0.76 -2.12 1.43
CA LEU A 69 -0.95 -2.66 2.75
C LEU A 69 0.21 -2.25 3.67
N LEU A 70 -0.12 -1.82 4.88
CA LEU A 70 0.76 -1.76 6.02
C LEU A 70 0.45 -2.97 6.90
N GLY A 71 1.40 -3.88 7.04
CA GLY A 71 1.21 -5.14 7.77
C GLY A 71 1.39 -6.37 6.89
N ARG A 72 0.91 -7.52 7.37
CA ARG A 72 1.07 -8.80 6.68
C ARG A 72 -0.08 -9.07 5.70
N PRO A 73 0.20 -9.65 4.52
CA PRO A 73 -0.84 -10.12 3.63
C PRO A 73 -1.63 -11.28 4.27
N VAL A 74 -2.89 -11.42 3.86
CA VAL A 74 -3.75 -12.52 4.29
C VAL A 74 -4.21 -13.33 3.09
N GLU A 75 -4.59 -14.57 3.32
CA GLU A 75 -5.01 -15.52 2.26
C GLU A 75 -6.37 -15.20 1.64
N GLN A 76 -7.08 -14.21 2.16
CA GLN A 76 -8.38 -13.79 1.67
C GLN A 76 -8.30 -12.41 1.03
N ALA A 77 -9.03 -12.22 -0.07
CA ALA A 77 -9.23 -10.92 -0.66
C ALA A 77 -10.04 -10.02 0.28
N ARG A 78 -9.69 -8.73 0.36
CA ARG A 78 -10.30 -7.77 1.28
C ARG A 78 -10.89 -6.60 0.51
N PRO A 79 -12.20 -6.32 0.66
CA PRO A 79 -12.78 -5.12 0.10
C PRO A 79 -12.18 -3.88 0.77
N ILE A 80 -12.05 -2.82 0.00
CA ILE A 80 -11.55 -1.52 0.46
C ILE A 80 -12.61 -0.48 0.14
N ASN A 81 -12.98 0.30 1.14
CA ASN A 81 -13.91 1.39 0.95
C ASN A 81 -13.16 2.65 0.51
N ILE A 82 -13.34 3.04 -0.75
CA ILE A 82 -12.81 4.27 -1.30
C ILE A 82 -13.98 5.23 -1.51
N ARG A 83 -13.95 6.36 -0.82
CA ARG A 83 -14.86 7.47 -1.05
C ARG A 83 -14.25 8.38 -2.09
N VAL A 84 -15.03 8.75 -3.09
CA VAL A 84 -14.61 9.70 -4.12
C VAL A 84 -15.50 10.93 -4.05
N SER A 85 -14.90 12.10 -4.13
CA SER A 85 -15.62 13.38 -4.13
C SER A 85 -14.97 14.38 -5.09
N SER A 86 -15.77 15.27 -5.64
CA SER A 86 -15.32 16.38 -6.48
C SER A 86 -16.37 17.49 -6.42
N GLU A 87 -15.91 18.75 -6.52
CA GLU A 87 -16.79 19.91 -6.65
C GLU A 87 -16.97 20.34 -8.11
N ASP A 88 -16.06 19.94 -8.97
CA ASP A 88 -15.94 20.43 -10.36
C ASP A 88 -15.89 19.32 -11.43
N ALA A 89 -15.82 18.05 -11.03
CA ALA A 89 -15.84 16.90 -11.93
C ALA A 89 -17.03 15.97 -11.63
N THR A 90 -17.61 15.40 -12.69
CA THR A 90 -18.77 14.50 -12.61
C THR A 90 -18.39 13.10 -13.04
N GLU A 91 -18.71 12.09 -12.18
CA GLU A 91 -18.53 10.68 -12.51
C GLU A 91 -19.37 10.29 -13.72
N GLY A 92 -18.81 9.45 -14.59
CA GLY A 92 -19.42 9.04 -15.86
C GLY A 92 -19.17 10.03 -17.00
N ILE A 93 -18.97 11.32 -16.70
CA ILE A 93 -18.69 12.37 -17.68
C ILE A 93 -17.21 12.71 -17.74
N ASP A 94 -16.62 13.13 -16.63
CA ASP A 94 -15.22 13.56 -16.55
C ASP A 94 -14.26 12.46 -16.11
N TYR A 95 -14.78 11.46 -15.39
CA TYR A 95 -14.01 10.29 -14.97
C TYR A 95 -14.91 9.06 -14.79
N VAL A 96 -14.28 7.89 -14.76
CA VAL A 96 -14.93 6.60 -14.44
C VAL A 96 -14.12 5.89 -13.38
N LEU A 97 -14.81 5.29 -12.43
CA LEU A 97 -14.23 4.52 -11.34
C LEU A 97 -14.37 3.01 -11.59
N PRO A 98 -13.46 2.18 -11.07
CA PRO A 98 -13.65 0.74 -11.06
C PRO A 98 -14.87 0.36 -10.21
N LEU A 99 -15.58 -0.70 -10.62
CA LEU A 99 -16.78 -1.18 -9.94
C LEU A 99 -16.54 -1.57 -8.47
N LYS A 100 -15.33 -1.98 -8.14
CA LYS A 100 -14.94 -2.34 -6.79
C LYS A 100 -13.46 -2.07 -6.55
N ALA A 101 -13.11 -1.79 -5.29
CA ALA A 101 -11.75 -1.78 -4.82
C ALA A 101 -11.54 -2.97 -3.89
N GLU A 102 -10.56 -3.81 -4.20
CA GLU A 102 -10.29 -5.04 -3.46
C GLU A 102 -8.80 -5.34 -3.48
N LEU A 103 -8.22 -5.53 -2.29
CA LEU A 103 -6.85 -6.04 -2.18
C LEU A 103 -6.91 -7.56 -2.39
N PRO A 104 -6.25 -8.10 -3.42
CA PRO A 104 -6.27 -9.53 -3.69
C PRO A 104 -5.66 -10.36 -2.55
N ALA A 105 -6.04 -11.63 -2.47
CA ALA A 105 -5.43 -12.58 -1.54
C ALA A 105 -3.91 -12.61 -1.69
N ASN A 106 -3.19 -12.63 -0.57
CA ASN A 106 -1.72 -12.62 -0.50
C ASN A 106 -1.03 -11.42 -1.15
N ALA A 107 -1.78 -10.40 -1.58
CA ALA A 107 -1.21 -9.19 -2.15
C ALA A 107 -0.85 -8.17 -1.06
N THR A 108 0.22 -7.42 -1.30
CA THR A 108 0.64 -6.29 -0.48
C THR A 108 0.27 -4.95 -1.09
N SER A 109 -0.18 -4.93 -2.35
CA SER A 109 -0.66 -3.73 -3.03
C SER A 109 -1.53 -4.09 -4.23
N PHE A 110 -2.30 -3.12 -4.71
CA PHE A 110 -3.00 -3.17 -5.99
C PHE A 110 -3.14 -1.75 -6.55
N ASP A 111 -3.45 -1.66 -7.84
CA ASP A 111 -3.68 -0.37 -8.49
C ASP A 111 -5.20 -0.16 -8.68
N TYR A 112 -5.70 0.93 -8.06
CA TYR A 112 -7.05 1.42 -8.28
C TYR A 112 -7.04 2.34 -9.49
N VAL A 113 -7.48 1.86 -10.64
CA VAL A 113 -7.36 2.58 -11.91
C VAL A 113 -8.54 3.52 -12.12
N VAL A 114 -8.29 4.82 -12.07
CA VAL A 114 -9.25 5.87 -12.40
C VAL A 114 -9.09 6.23 -13.88
N ILE A 115 -10.16 6.17 -14.64
CA ILE A 115 -10.14 6.59 -16.05
C ILE A 115 -10.59 8.05 -16.13
N LEU A 116 -9.70 8.94 -16.54
CA LEU A 116 -10.01 10.33 -16.78
C LEU A 116 -10.48 10.52 -18.21
N LYS A 117 -11.45 11.40 -18.43
CA LYS A 117 -12.01 11.71 -19.76
C LYS A 117 -11.73 13.16 -20.13
N ARG A 118 -11.28 13.36 -21.38
CA ARG A 118 -11.15 14.69 -21.95
C ARG A 118 -12.52 15.21 -22.36
N THR A 119 -13.05 16.15 -21.61
CA THR A 119 -14.32 16.82 -21.91
C THR A 119 -14.08 18.26 -22.37
N SER A 120 -15.06 18.84 -23.05
CA SER A 120 -15.00 20.26 -23.46
C SER A 120 -14.91 21.21 -22.28
N SER A 121 -15.48 20.84 -21.15
CA SER A 121 -15.46 21.59 -19.90
C SER A 121 -14.06 21.64 -19.24
N LEU A 122 -13.14 20.75 -19.65
CA LEU A 122 -11.76 20.76 -19.15
C LEU A 122 -10.88 21.79 -19.86
N LYS A 123 -11.36 22.39 -20.99
CA LYS A 123 -10.57 23.33 -21.77
C LYS A 123 -10.27 24.59 -20.99
N GLY A 124 -8.97 24.81 -20.68
CA GLY A 124 -8.50 25.98 -19.92
C GLY A 124 -8.85 25.95 -18.44
N GLN A 125 -9.30 24.82 -17.90
CA GLN A 125 -9.66 24.63 -16.50
C GLN A 125 -8.95 23.43 -15.91
N LYS A 126 -8.79 23.43 -14.58
CA LYS A 126 -8.35 22.30 -13.79
C LYS A 126 -9.56 21.74 -13.05
N LYS A 127 -9.72 20.42 -13.02
CA LYS A 127 -10.71 19.73 -12.23
C LYS A 127 -10.02 18.86 -11.20
N THR A 128 -10.60 18.74 -10.02
CA THR A 128 -10.02 18.01 -8.89
C THR A 128 -10.91 16.85 -8.47
N ILE A 129 -10.35 15.68 -8.38
CA ILE A 129 -11.01 14.47 -7.84
C ILE A 129 -10.27 14.07 -6.56
N ARG A 130 -10.99 13.94 -5.47
CA ARG A 130 -10.47 13.53 -4.17
C ARG A 130 -10.83 12.08 -3.90
N LEU A 131 -9.84 11.27 -3.55
CA LEU A 131 -10.01 9.89 -3.11
C LEU A 131 -9.65 9.80 -1.63
N GLU A 132 -10.49 9.14 -0.86
CA GLU A 132 -10.28 8.91 0.58
C GLU A 132 -10.50 7.44 0.88
N ILE A 133 -9.58 6.80 1.61
CA ILE A 133 -9.78 5.47 2.16
C ILE A 133 -10.52 5.64 3.47
N SER A 134 -11.72 5.06 3.57
CA SER A 134 -12.49 5.04 4.81
C SER A 134 -12.24 3.73 5.57
N ALA A 135 -12.14 3.81 6.89
CA ALA A 135 -12.10 2.62 7.74
C ALA A 135 -13.41 1.82 7.57
N ASN A 136 -13.27 0.49 7.58
CA ASN A 136 -14.40 -0.44 7.66
C ASN A 136 -14.89 -0.54 9.09
#